data_6afcae9b6fdf1febf108f706bc50e5d9
#
_entry.id   6afcae9b6fdf1febf108f706bc50e5d9
#
_cell.length_a   1.000
_cell.length_b   1.000
_cell.length_c   1.000
_cell.angle_alpha   90.00
_cell.angle_beta   90.00
_cell.angle_gamma   90.00
#
_symmetry.space_group_name_H-M   'P 1'
#
loop_
_entity.id
_entity.type
_entity.pdbx_description
1 polymer ?
#
loop_
_entity_poly.entity_id
_entity_poly.type
_entity_poly.pdbx_seq_one_letter_code
_entity_poly.pdbx_strand_id
1 'polypeptide(L)'
;MNGNKPAKSTHILVLGLGGVGYYLAKRLAHEGYAITAIEPDGRLVRNADGDLDARLIQGNAMSIECWREAGAEKMDYLIAVTNNDAVNMMSCIIGDRFGIPRKIARVRSTEFGNKDSFMNAEDLKIDLIIHPEELAAQEIFRLIKLRAGNDIIATAKGEIQAMATRIHEKSPLAYRKLKDISQEYNEFAFRIVAIARGITTLIPSGDDELLP
;
A
#
# COMPACT_ATOMS: atom_id res chain seq x y z
N MET A 1 -18.06 -9.22 -32.95
CA MET A 1 -16.69 -8.65 -32.86
C MET A 1 -16.76 -7.40 -31.99
N ASN A 2 -16.65 -7.55 -30.68
CA ASN A 2 -16.60 -6.40 -29.76
C ASN A 2 -15.15 -5.92 -29.71
N GLY A 3 -14.86 -4.83 -30.41
CA GLY A 3 -13.60 -4.13 -30.34
C GLY A 3 -13.43 -3.57 -28.93
N ASN A 4 -12.60 -4.23 -28.13
CA ASN A 4 -12.13 -3.73 -26.84
C ASN A 4 -11.32 -2.46 -27.14
N LYS A 5 -11.87 -1.24 -26.88
CA LYS A 5 -11.07 -0.02 -26.87
C LYS A 5 -9.93 -0.24 -25.89
N PRO A 6 -8.66 0.02 -26.24
CA PRO A 6 -7.58 -0.06 -25.29
C PRO A 6 -7.93 0.83 -24.10
N ALA A 7 -7.90 0.28 -22.91
CA ALA A 7 -8.07 1.04 -21.67
C ALA A 7 -7.04 2.18 -21.71
N LYS A 8 -7.47 3.43 -21.46
CA LYS A 8 -6.58 4.59 -21.43
C LYS A 8 -5.43 4.27 -20.48
N SER A 9 -4.20 4.24 -21.00
CA SER A 9 -3.01 3.99 -20.18
C SER A 9 -2.97 5.04 -19.06
N THR A 10 -2.94 4.61 -17.81
CA THR A 10 -2.80 5.51 -16.66
C THR A 10 -1.35 5.99 -16.58
N HIS A 11 -1.15 7.31 -16.54
CA HIS A 11 0.15 7.95 -16.53
C HIS A 11 0.54 8.37 -15.10
N ILE A 12 1.72 7.99 -14.67
CA ILE A 12 2.21 8.22 -13.30
C ILE A 12 3.55 8.94 -13.33
N LEU A 13 3.62 10.09 -12.66
CA LEU A 13 4.86 10.82 -12.43
C LEU A 13 5.45 10.42 -11.08
N VAL A 14 6.68 9.90 -11.09
CA VAL A 14 7.42 9.52 -9.88
C VAL A 14 8.57 10.52 -9.67
N LEU A 15 8.66 11.11 -8.50
CA LEU A 15 9.77 11.99 -8.11
C LEU A 15 10.67 11.27 -7.11
N GLY A 16 11.91 11.04 -7.54
CA GLY A 16 12.92 10.29 -6.82
C GLY A 16 12.97 8.80 -7.22
N LEU A 17 14.16 8.32 -7.59
CA LEU A 17 14.48 6.93 -7.91
C LEU A 17 15.40 6.28 -6.87
N GLY A 18 15.31 6.74 -5.61
CA GLY A 18 15.88 6.01 -4.48
C GLY A 18 15.18 4.66 -4.27
N GLY A 19 15.52 3.95 -3.17
CA GLY A 19 14.99 2.60 -2.93
C GLY A 19 13.49 2.46 -3.13
N VAL A 20 12.67 3.32 -2.49
CA VAL A 20 11.20 3.24 -2.60
C VAL A 20 10.73 3.56 -4.02
N GLY A 21 11.21 4.69 -4.59
CA GLY A 21 10.72 5.16 -5.90
C GLY A 21 11.08 4.20 -7.03
N TYR A 22 12.29 3.66 -7.05
CA TYR A 22 12.73 2.70 -8.04
C TYR A 22 11.89 1.40 -8.02
N TYR A 23 11.74 0.78 -6.84
CA TYR A 23 10.97 -0.45 -6.73
C TYR A 23 9.49 -0.25 -7.07
N LEU A 24 8.92 0.89 -6.67
CA LEU A 24 7.53 1.22 -6.98
C LEU A 24 7.34 1.45 -8.48
N ALA A 25 8.22 2.24 -9.12
CA ALA A 25 8.17 2.49 -10.56
C ALA A 25 8.31 1.19 -11.36
N LYS A 26 9.24 0.31 -10.96
CA LYS A 26 9.43 -1.01 -11.58
C LYS A 26 8.18 -1.89 -11.47
N ARG A 27 7.57 -1.94 -10.30
CA ARG A 27 6.35 -2.71 -10.08
C ARG A 27 5.18 -2.18 -10.93
N LEU A 28 4.98 -0.86 -10.92
CA LEU A 28 3.90 -0.23 -11.68
C LEU A 28 4.09 -0.38 -13.19
N ALA A 29 5.33 -0.22 -13.71
CA ALA A 29 5.64 -0.47 -15.11
C ALA A 29 5.32 -1.91 -15.53
N HIS A 30 5.68 -2.89 -14.68
CA HIS A 30 5.36 -4.30 -14.92
C HIS A 30 3.84 -4.57 -14.95
N GLU A 31 3.05 -3.79 -14.24
CA GLU A 31 1.57 -3.86 -14.25
C GLU A 31 0.94 -3.06 -15.43
N GLY A 32 1.76 -2.49 -16.32
CA GLY A 32 1.32 -1.82 -17.53
C GLY A 32 0.97 -0.34 -17.39
N TYR A 33 1.35 0.31 -16.29
CA TYR A 33 1.24 1.75 -16.13
C TYR A 33 2.33 2.49 -16.91
N ALA A 34 2.00 3.64 -17.50
CA ALA A 34 2.97 4.51 -18.17
C ALA A 34 3.70 5.38 -17.14
N ILE A 35 4.97 5.08 -16.89
CA ILE A 35 5.77 5.73 -15.86
C ILE A 35 6.66 6.82 -16.48
N THR A 36 6.68 8.00 -15.86
CA THR A 36 7.72 9.02 -16.06
C THR A 36 8.36 9.30 -14.70
N ALA A 37 9.68 9.33 -14.64
CA ALA A 37 10.39 9.59 -13.38
C ALA A 37 11.35 10.78 -13.52
N ILE A 38 11.44 11.61 -12.46
CA ILE A 38 12.41 12.71 -12.35
C ILE A 38 13.35 12.38 -11.17
N GLU A 39 14.67 12.36 -11.45
CA GLU A 39 15.72 12.04 -10.47
C GLU A 39 16.95 12.93 -10.73
N PRO A 40 17.49 13.65 -9.73
CA PRO A 40 18.66 14.48 -9.93
C PRO A 40 19.98 13.71 -10.03
N ASP A 41 20.11 12.53 -9.39
CA ASP A 41 21.34 11.72 -9.43
C ASP A 41 21.41 10.93 -10.75
N GLY A 42 22.29 11.38 -11.63
CA GLY A 42 22.52 10.71 -12.92
C GLY A 42 22.99 9.25 -12.82
N ARG A 43 23.52 8.82 -11.67
CA ARG A 43 23.89 7.41 -11.45
C ARG A 43 22.63 6.57 -11.26
N LEU A 44 21.66 7.08 -10.48
CA LEU A 44 20.37 6.38 -10.31
C LEU A 44 19.60 6.33 -11.61
N VAL A 45 19.60 7.41 -12.39
CA VAL A 45 18.98 7.43 -13.73
C VAL A 45 19.60 6.37 -14.64
N ARG A 46 20.93 6.33 -14.76
CA ARG A 46 21.61 5.32 -15.59
C ARG A 46 21.38 3.88 -15.12
N ASN A 47 21.32 3.66 -13.83
CA ASN A 47 21.04 2.33 -13.29
C ASN A 47 19.61 1.87 -13.59
N ALA A 48 18.68 2.81 -13.66
CA ALA A 48 17.28 2.53 -13.96
C ALA A 48 17.02 2.35 -15.48
N ASP A 49 17.77 3.01 -16.32
CA ASP A 49 17.54 3.11 -17.78
C ASP A 49 17.55 1.74 -18.50
N GLY A 50 18.35 0.77 -18.01
CA GLY A 50 18.41 -0.57 -18.62
C GLY A 50 17.41 -1.59 -18.05
N ASP A 51 16.67 -1.25 -16.96
CA ASP A 51 15.88 -2.21 -16.19
C ASP A 51 14.44 -1.73 -15.92
N LEU A 52 14.15 -0.47 -16.18
CA LEU A 52 12.86 0.15 -15.91
C LEU A 52 12.21 0.61 -17.21
N ASP A 53 11.05 0.03 -17.55
CA ASP A 53 10.23 0.51 -18.67
C ASP A 53 9.52 1.83 -18.28
N ALA A 54 10.27 2.91 -18.33
CA ALA A 54 9.80 4.24 -17.95
C ALA A 54 10.56 5.34 -18.72
N ARG A 55 9.92 6.48 -18.88
CA ARG A 55 10.59 7.69 -19.30
C ARG A 55 11.36 8.30 -18.13
N LEU A 56 12.68 8.40 -18.26
CA LEU A 56 13.56 8.91 -17.22
C LEU A 56 14.05 10.33 -17.58
N ILE A 57 13.92 11.24 -16.62
CA ILE A 57 14.37 12.63 -16.74
C ILE A 57 15.39 12.87 -15.63
N GLN A 58 16.62 13.16 -16.03
CA GLN A 58 17.62 13.61 -15.07
C GLN A 58 17.37 15.08 -14.75
N GLY A 59 16.87 15.37 -13.55
CA GLY A 59 16.53 16.74 -13.19
C GLY A 59 16.06 16.90 -11.75
N ASN A 60 15.84 18.16 -11.39
CA ASN A 60 15.40 18.52 -10.04
C ASN A 60 13.86 18.61 -10.02
N ALA A 61 13.21 17.93 -9.06
CA ALA A 61 11.77 18.01 -8.84
C ALA A 61 11.26 19.44 -8.54
N MET A 62 12.12 20.36 -8.16
CA MET A 62 11.77 21.78 -7.98
C MET A 62 11.89 22.63 -9.26
N SER A 63 12.36 22.05 -10.38
CA SER A 63 12.43 22.73 -11.68
C SER A 63 11.14 22.52 -12.45
N ILE A 64 10.39 23.60 -12.69
CA ILE A 64 9.15 23.58 -13.47
C ILE A 64 9.38 23.11 -14.91
N GLU A 65 10.57 23.32 -15.45
CA GLU A 65 10.96 22.84 -16.77
C GLU A 65 10.96 21.30 -16.83
N CYS A 66 11.49 20.63 -15.80
CA CYS A 66 11.44 19.16 -15.69
C CYS A 66 9.99 18.64 -15.66
N TRP A 67 9.06 19.35 -15.02
CA TRP A 67 7.64 18.98 -15.02
C TRP A 67 7.00 19.13 -16.40
N ARG A 68 7.32 20.21 -17.12
CA ARG A 68 6.85 20.38 -18.50
C ARG A 68 7.43 19.32 -19.42
N GLU A 69 8.72 19.04 -19.29
CA GLU A 69 9.36 17.94 -20.01
C GLU A 69 8.70 16.60 -19.70
N ALA A 70 8.34 16.34 -18.43
CA ALA A 70 7.61 15.15 -18.03
C ALA A 70 6.20 15.07 -18.60
N GLY A 71 5.64 16.18 -19.09
CA GLY A 71 4.25 16.26 -19.54
C GLY A 71 3.26 16.19 -18.38
N ALA A 72 3.55 16.91 -17.29
CA ALA A 72 2.82 16.84 -16.03
C ALA A 72 1.30 17.07 -16.16
N GLU A 73 0.86 17.87 -17.15
CA GLU A 73 -0.57 18.13 -17.42
C GLU A 73 -1.35 16.87 -17.86
N LYS A 74 -0.64 15.81 -18.25
CA LYS A 74 -1.24 14.55 -18.73
C LYS A 74 -1.17 13.43 -17.71
N MET A 75 -0.60 13.70 -16.54
CA MET A 75 -0.42 12.69 -15.49
C MET A 75 -1.70 12.52 -14.70
N ASP A 76 -2.05 11.27 -14.43
CA ASP A 76 -3.18 10.89 -13.58
C ASP A 76 -2.76 10.82 -12.09
N TYR A 77 -1.50 10.48 -11.83
CA TYR A 77 -0.92 10.38 -10.49
C TYR A 77 0.43 11.07 -10.38
N LEU A 78 0.67 11.67 -9.21
CA LEU A 78 1.98 12.10 -8.74
C LEU A 78 2.37 11.26 -7.52
N ILE A 79 3.60 10.74 -7.52
CA ILE A 79 4.17 10.00 -6.40
C ILE A 79 5.51 10.65 -6.04
N ALA A 80 5.52 11.46 -5.00
CA ALA A 80 6.71 12.18 -4.51
C ALA A 80 7.35 11.39 -3.37
N VAL A 81 8.45 10.69 -3.66
CA VAL A 81 9.13 9.77 -2.73
C VAL A 81 10.63 10.02 -2.67
N THR A 82 11.02 11.29 -2.80
CA THR A 82 12.41 11.70 -2.61
C THR A 82 12.85 11.52 -1.15
N ASN A 83 14.10 11.75 -0.85
CA ASN A 83 14.64 11.74 0.52
C ASN A 83 14.38 13.04 1.30
N ASN A 84 13.67 14.00 0.73
CA ASN A 84 13.41 15.31 1.31
C ASN A 84 11.90 15.58 1.41
N ASP A 85 11.38 15.64 2.63
CA ASP A 85 9.97 15.83 2.92
C ASP A 85 9.45 17.17 2.37
N ALA A 86 10.23 18.26 2.49
CA ALA A 86 9.84 19.57 1.96
C ALA A 86 9.68 19.54 0.43
N VAL A 87 10.57 18.84 -0.28
CA VAL A 87 10.45 18.63 -1.72
C VAL A 87 9.21 17.82 -2.05
N ASN A 88 8.94 16.76 -1.31
CA ASN A 88 7.77 15.91 -1.54
C ASN A 88 6.46 16.69 -1.32
N MET A 89 6.35 17.46 -0.24
CA MET A 89 5.19 18.31 0.03
C MET A 89 5.00 19.41 -1.02
N MET A 90 6.08 20.14 -1.35
CA MET A 90 6.02 21.20 -2.35
C MET A 90 5.68 20.64 -3.73
N SER A 91 6.16 19.46 -4.07
CA SER A 91 5.83 18.79 -5.33
C SER A 91 4.33 18.49 -5.45
N CYS A 92 3.64 18.19 -4.38
CA CYS A 92 2.18 18.01 -4.42
C CYS A 92 1.44 19.33 -4.72
N ILE A 93 1.91 20.44 -4.17
CA ILE A 93 1.38 21.78 -4.49
C ILE A 93 1.65 22.13 -5.98
N ILE A 94 2.84 21.82 -6.49
CA ILE A 94 3.17 22.00 -7.91
C ILE A 94 2.28 21.10 -8.78
N GLY A 95 2.13 19.81 -8.42
CA GLY A 95 1.28 18.86 -9.13
C GLY A 95 -0.19 19.30 -9.19
N ASP A 96 -0.70 19.90 -8.11
CA ASP A 96 -2.03 20.49 -8.06
C ASP A 96 -2.18 21.63 -9.10
N ARG A 97 -1.15 22.46 -9.26
CA ARG A 97 -1.12 23.53 -10.27
C ARG A 97 -1.04 23.01 -11.71
N PHE A 98 -0.46 21.83 -11.93
CA PHE A 98 -0.50 21.13 -13.21
C PHE A 98 -1.79 20.35 -13.45
N GLY A 99 -2.70 20.31 -12.46
CA GLY A 99 -3.98 19.62 -12.57
C GLY A 99 -3.89 18.12 -12.35
N ILE A 100 -2.83 17.59 -11.72
CA ILE A 100 -2.71 16.17 -11.41
C ILE A 100 -3.74 15.79 -10.35
N PRO A 101 -4.69 14.88 -10.63
CA PRO A 101 -5.84 14.65 -9.76
C PRO A 101 -5.49 13.87 -8.49
N ARG A 102 -4.44 13.05 -8.50
CA ARG A 102 -4.04 12.22 -7.36
C ARG A 102 -2.58 12.41 -7.01
N LYS A 103 -2.33 12.81 -5.77
CA LYS A 103 -1.00 13.18 -5.29
C LYS A 103 -0.67 12.41 -4.01
N ILE A 104 0.41 11.65 -4.08
CA ILE A 104 0.91 10.80 -2.99
C ILE A 104 2.28 11.32 -2.59
N ALA A 105 2.52 11.54 -1.31
CA ALA A 105 3.79 12.01 -0.80
C ALA A 105 4.33 11.16 0.34
N ARG A 106 5.62 10.90 0.30
CA ARG A 106 6.37 10.42 1.46
C ARG A 106 6.70 11.60 2.37
N VAL A 107 6.22 11.56 3.61
CA VAL A 107 6.55 12.55 4.63
C VAL A 107 6.91 11.79 5.91
N ARG A 108 8.14 11.94 6.40
CA ARG A 108 8.62 11.27 7.61
C ARG A 108 8.26 12.02 8.87
N SER A 109 8.22 13.35 8.78
CA SER A 109 7.83 14.19 9.89
C SER A 109 6.36 13.98 10.25
N THR A 110 6.09 13.72 11.52
CA THR A 110 4.74 13.61 12.07
C THR A 110 4.10 14.97 12.36
N GLU A 111 4.84 16.06 12.19
CA GLU A 111 4.36 17.43 12.40
C GLU A 111 3.48 17.94 11.26
N PHE A 112 3.54 17.27 10.09
CA PHE A 112 2.80 17.64 8.89
C PHE A 112 1.81 16.54 8.47
N GLY A 113 0.71 16.98 7.89
CA GLY A 113 -0.22 16.09 7.21
C GLY A 113 -1.26 15.41 8.08
N ASN A 114 -1.13 15.39 9.40
CA ASN A 114 -2.15 14.90 10.31
C ASN A 114 -3.27 15.94 10.46
N LYS A 115 -4.46 15.48 10.88
CA LYS A 115 -5.63 16.36 11.04
C LYS A 115 -5.41 17.53 12.03
N ASP A 116 -4.60 17.28 13.05
CA ASP A 116 -4.30 18.25 14.12
C ASP A 116 -2.98 19.02 13.87
N SER A 117 -2.32 18.77 12.74
CA SER A 117 -1.10 19.49 12.38
C SER A 117 -1.38 20.93 11.97
N PHE A 118 -0.40 21.82 12.18
CA PHE A 118 -0.48 23.22 11.72
C PHE A 118 -0.70 23.33 10.20
N MET A 119 -0.14 22.37 9.43
CA MET A 119 -0.46 22.16 8.01
C MET A 119 -0.92 20.71 7.81
N ASN A 120 -2.17 20.54 7.45
CA ASN A 120 -2.74 19.24 7.20
C ASN A 120 -2.54 18.79 5.72
N ALA A 121 -2.96 17.59 5.38
CA ALA A 121 -2.80 17.03 4.04
C ALA A 121 -3.55 17.84 2.95
N GLU A 122 -4.70 18.44 3.29
CA GLU A 122 -5.49 19.26 2.38
C GLU A 122 -4.79 20.58 2.05
N ASP A 123 -4.19 21.24 3.06
CA ASP A 123 -3.38 22.45 2.87
C ASP A 123 -2.20 22.17 1.93
N LEU A 124 -1.59 21.02 2.05
CA LEU A 124 -0.45 20.57 1.25
C LEU A 124 -0.86 19.96 -0.10
N LYS A 125 -2.17 19.88 -0.41
CA LYS A 125 -2.70 19.24 -1.62
C LYS A 125 -2.28 17.77 -1.78
N ILE A 126 -2.18 17.04 -0.67
CA ILE A 126 -1.78 15.64 -0.64
C ILE A 126 -3.02 14.77 -0.41
N ASP A 127 -3.28 13.82 -1.31
CA ASP A 127 -4.40 12.87 -1.17
C ASP A 127 -4.03 11.69 -0.26
N LEU A 128 -2.74 11.29 -0.25
CA LEU A 128 -2.24 10.21 0.59
C LEU A 128 -0.81 10.50 1.06
N ILE A 129 -0.63 10.52 2.38
CA ILE A 129 0.70 10.59 3.00
C ILE A 129 1.17 9.18 3.34
N ILE A 130 2.43 8.89 3.02
CA ILE A 130 3.10 7.65 3.36
C ILE A 130 4.20 7.93 4.37
N HIS A 131 4.16 7.22 5.49
CA HIS A 131 5.20 7.19 6.53
C HIS A 131 5.90 5.81 6.47
N PRO A 132 6.94 5.60 5.65
CA PRO A 132 7.53 4.28 5.43
C PRO A 132 8.10 3.66 6.70
N GLU A 133 8.68 4.47 7.56
CA GLU A 133 9.27 4.03 8.83
C GLU A 133 8.19 3.50 9.79
N GLU A 134 7.05 4.16 9.86
CA GLU A 134 5.91 3.73 10.66
C GLU A 134 5.29 2.45 10.09
N LEU A 135 5.08 2.39 8.78
CA LEU A 135 4.55 1.18 8.12
C LEU A 135 5.48 -0.02 8.33
N ALA A 136 6.80 0.17 8.23
CA ALA A 136 7.77 -0.88 8.50
C ALA A 136 7.73 -1.32 9.97
N ALA A 137 7.65 -0.39 10.92
CA ALA A 137 7.54 -0.69 12.34
C ALA A 137 6.26 -1.45 12.66
N GLN A 138 5.13 -1.03 12.09
CA GLN A 138 3.84 -1.71 12.24
C GLN A 138 3.90 -3.14 11.70
N GLU A 139 4.51 -3.36 10.54
CA GLU A 139 4.64 -4.69 9.95
C GLU A 139 5.56 -5.60 10.78
N ILE A 140 6.71 -5.09 11.24
CA ILE A 140 7.60 -5.83 12.14
C ILE A 140 6.86 -6.21 13.43
N PHE A 141 6.12 -5.26 14.03
CA PHE A 141 5.35 -5.50 15.24
C PHE A 141 4.26 -6.56 15.02
N ARG A 142 3.57 -6.50 13.86
CA ARG A 142 2.61 -7.51 13.43
C ARG A 142 3.27 -8.89 13.35
N LEU A 143 4.42 -9.00 12.70
CA LEU A 143 5.16 -10.27 12.56
C LEU A 143 5.64 -10.83 13.92
N ILE A 144 6.06 -9.98 14.84
CA ILE A 144 6.43 -10.41 16.19
C ILE A 144 5.21 -10.96 16.94
N LYS A 145 4.07 -10.30 16.81
CA LYS A 145 2.81 -10.79 17.40
C LYS A 145 2.33 -12.09 16.78
N LEU A 146 2.56 -12.30 15.48
CA LEU A 146 2.20 -13.53 14.77
C LEU A 146 2.96 -14.78 15.24
N ARG A 147 4.09 -14.64 15.98
CA ARG A 147 4.78 -15.80 16.62
C ARG A 147 3.90 -16.62 17.56
N ALA A 148 2.73 -16.11 17.94
CA ALA A 148 1.73 -16.86 18.69
C ALA A 148 0.89 -17.84 17.82
N GLY A 149 1.20 -18.02 16.54
CA GLY A 149 0.55 -19.01 15.66
C GLY A 149 -0.78 -18.58 15.05
N ASN A 150 -1.13 -17.30 15.14
CA ASN A 150 -2.40 -16.79 14.63
C ASN A 150 -2.16 -15.69 13.60
N ASP A 151 -2.61 -15.91 12.37
CA ASP A 151 -2.69 -14.85 11.36
C ASP A 151 -3.87 -13.94 11.67
N ILE A 152 -3.59 -12.67 12.01
CA ILE A 152 -4.64 -11.67 12.26
C ILE A 152 -4.69 -10.72 11.08
N ILE A 153 -5.83 -10.68 10.41
CA ILE A 153 -6.14 -9.73 9.34
C ILE A 153 -7.14 -8.73 9.88
N ALA A 154 -6.75 -7.48 10.03
CA ALA A 154 -7.65 -6.40 10.36
C ALA A 154 -8.22 -5.79 9.08
N THR A 155 -9.54 -5.66 8.99
CA THR A 155 -10.24 -5.01 7.87
C THR A 155 -11.18 -3.91 8.39
N ALA A 156 -11.80 -3.15 7.50
CA ALA A 156 -12.74 -2.09 7.86
C ALA A 156 -12.19 -1.14 8.95
N LYS A 157 -10.95 -0.64 8.76
CA LYS A 157 -10.26 0.27 9.71
C LYS A 157 -10.06 -0.33 11.11
N GLY A 158 -10.00 -1.66 11.22
CA GLY A 158 -9.80 -2.36 12.49
C GLY A 158 -11.09 -2.77 13.21
N GLU A 159 -12.26 -2.43 12.68
CA GLU A 159 -13.56 -2.81 13.27
C GLU A 159 -13.86 -4.29 13.09
N ILE A 160 -13.29 -4.94 12.06
CA ILE A 160 -13.41 -6.37 11.82
C ILE A 160 -12.01 -6.98 11.88
N GLN A 161 -11.85 -7.98 12.74
CA GLN A 161 -10.63 -8.77 12.82
C GLN A 161 -10.92 -10.21 12.38
N ALA A 162 -10.20 -10.70 11.41
CA ALA A 162 -10.18 -12.11 11.04
C ALA A 162 -8.89 -12.73 11.57
N MET A 163 -9.01 -13.88 12.22
CA MET A 163 -7.88 -14.61 12.78
C MET A 163 -7.88 -16.03 12.22
N ALA A 164 -6.76 -16.46 11.66
CA ALA A 164 -6.55 -17.84 11.29
C ALA A 164 -5.67 -18.51 12.36
N THR A 165 -6.10 -19.64 12.88
CA THR A 165 -5.35 -20.44 13.86
C THR A 165 -5.39 -21.89 13.48
N ARG A 166 -4.30 -22.62 13.78
CA ARG A 166 -4.26 -24.06 13.60
C ARG A 166 -4.71 -24.76 14.86
N ILE A 167 -5.60 -25.71 14.71
CA ILE A 167 -6.01 -26.59 15.82
C ILE A 167 -4.97 -27.70 15.95
N HIS A 168 -4.41 -27.86 17.12
CA HIS A 168 -3.50 -28.94 17.48
C HIS A 168 -4.24 -29.96 18.35
N GLU A 169 -3.77 -31.20 18.41
CA GLU A 169 -4.38 -32.29 19.22
C GLU A 169 -4.63 -31.91 20.67
N LYS A 170 -3.75 -31.08 21.26
CA LYS A 170 -3.87 -30.59 22.66
C LYS A 170 -4.73 -29.35 22.80
N SER A 171 -5.33 -28.83 21.72
CA SER A 171 -6.19 -27.66 21.78
C SER A 171 -7.48 -28.00 22.56
N PRO A 172 -7.97 -27.14 23.47
CA PRO A 172 -9.26 -27.34 24.14
C PRO A 172 -10.45 -27.30 23.17
N LEU A 173 -10.24 -26.87 21.94
CA LEU A 173 -11.25 -26.82 20.86
C LEU A 173 -11.19 -28.06 19.95
N ALA A 174 -10.15 -28.92 20.07
CA ALA A 174 -10.01 -30.09 19.21
C ALA A 174 -11.15 -31.10 19.45
N TYR A 175 -11.61 -31.72 18.38
CA TYR A 175 -12.68 -32.72 18.35
C TYR A 175 -14.03 -32.25 18.93
N ARG A 176 -14.28 -30.93 18.89
CA ARG A 176 -15.54 -30.36 19.37
C ARG A 176 -16.35 -29.77 18.20
N LYS A 177 -17.68 -29.89 18.32
CA LYS A 177 -18.60 -29.28 17.37
C LYS A 177 -18.68 -27.78 17.58
N LEU A 178 -18.80 -27.03 16.48
CA LEU A 178 -18.86 -25.56 16.52
C LEU A 178 -20.04 -25.02 17.34
N LYS A 179 -21.19 -25.70 17.31
CA LYS A 179 -22.36 -25.31 18.10
C LYS A 179 -22.08 -25.39 19.61
N ASP A 180 -21.34 -26.41 20.05
CA ASP A 180 -21.05 -26.63 21.48
C ASP A 180 -20.03 -25.56 21.94
N ILE A 181 -19.04 -25.25 21.11
CA ILE A 181 -18.07 -24.18 21.38
C ILE A 181 -18.79 -22.83 21.47
N SER A 182 -19.69 -22.53 20.52
CA SER A 182 -20.46 -21.27 20.50
C SER A 182 -21.34 -21.08 21.73
N GLN A 183 -21.88 -22.18 22.29
CA GLN A 183 -22.70 -22.11 23.50
C GLN A 183 -21.85 -21.83 24.75
N GLU A 184 -20.66 -22.44 24.85
CA GLU A 184 -19.77 -22.27 25.99
C GLU A 184 -19.09 -20.89 26.01
N TYR A 185 -18.72 -20.37 24.85
CA TYR A 185 -18.02 -19.07 24.69
C TYR A 185 -18.93 -17.95 24.19
N ASN A 186 -20.18 -17.92 24.67
CA ASN A 186 -21.21 -16.97 24.22
C ASN A 186 -20.91 -15.50 24.58
N GLU A 187 -19.98 -15.25 25.49
CA GLU A 187 -19.53 -13.90 25.89
C GLU A 187 -18.69 -13.22 24.79
N PHE A 188 -18.15 -14.00 23.86
CA PHE A 188 -17.33 -13.47 22.76
C PHE A 188 -18.08 -13.60 21.43
N ALA A 189 -18.40 -12.47 20.82
CA ALA A 189 -18.99 -12.44 19.47
C ALA A 189 -17.93 -12.82 18.40
N PHE A 190 -17.82 -14.10 18.06
CA PHE A 190 -16.99 -14.56 16.96
C PHE A 190 -17.77 -15.45 15.99
N ARG A 191 -17.31 -15.54 14.75
CA ARG A 191 -17.85 -16.46 13.76
C ARG A 191 -16.72 -17.16 13.02
N ILE A 192 -16.75 -18.46 12.93
CA ILE A 192 -15.84 -19.22 12.09
C ILE A 192 -16.38 -19.17 10.65
N VAL A 193 -15.61 -18.55 9.77
CA VAL A 193 -16.01 -18.30 8.38
C VAL A 193 -15.49 -19.36 7.41
N ALA A 194 -14.40 -20.06 7.78
CA ALA A 194 -13.83 -21.11 6.97
C ALA A 194 -13.02 -22.10 7.83
N ILE A 195 -12.99 -23.36 7.43
CA ILE A 195 -12.10 -24.39 7.96
C ILE A 195 -11.30 -24.98 6.79
N ALA A 196 -9.96 -24.92 6.88
CA ALA A 196 -9.06 -25.56 5.93
C ALA A 196 -8.61 -26.92 6.48
N ARG A 197 -8.80 -27.99 5.69
CA ARG A 197 -8.37 -29.36 5.96
C ARG A 197 -7.48 -29.84 4.81
N GLY A 198 -6.17 -29.79 5.00
CA GLY A 198 -5.23 -30.07 3.91
C GLY A 198 -5.44 -29.11 2.75
N ILE A 199 -5.82 -29.64 1.57
CA ILE A 199 -6.08 -28.84 0.36
C ILE A 199 -7.55 -28.39 0.22
N THR A 200 -8.43 -28.80 1.13
CA THR A 200 -9.87 -28.52 1.04
C THR A 200 -10.23 -27.43 2.04
N THR A 201 -10.99 -26.43 1.58
CA THR A 201 -11.58 -25.40 2.43
C THR A 201 -13.11 -25.52 2.40
N LEU A 202 -13.74 -25.50 3.57
CA LEU A 202 -15.20 -25.55 3.71
C LEU A 202 -15.71 -24.34 4.50
N ILE A 203 -16.94 -23.93 4.20
CA ILE A 203 -17.71 -22.98 5.02
C ILE A 203 -18.44 -23.83 6.07
N PRO A 204 -18.09 -23.67 7.37
CA PRO A 204 -18.59 -24.58 8.38
C PRO A 204 -20.02 -24.29 8.81
N SER A 205 -20.70 -25.35 9.25
CA SER A 205 -21.97 -25.34 9.96
C SER A 205 -21.77 -25.62 11.45
N GLY A 206 -22.81 -25.46 12.27
CA GLY A 206 -22.73 -25.74 13.71
C GLY A 206 -22.40 -27.19 14.05
N ASP A 207 -22.66 -28.14 13.14
CA ASP A 207 -22.42 -29.58 13.34
C ASP A 207 -21.01 -30.03 12.92
N ASP A 208 -20.23 -29.12 12.27
CA ASP A 208 -18.85 -29.43 11.92
C ASP A 208 -17.95 -29.44 13.16
N GLU A 209 -16.98 -30.37 13.14
CA GLU A 209 -15.98 -30.51 14.20
C GLU A 209 -14.66 -29.82 13.83
N LEU A 210 -13.96 -29.32 14.83
CA LEU A 210 -12.59 -28.83 14.68
C LEU A 210 -11.60 -30.00 14.84
N LEU A 211 -11.03 -30.43 13.72
CA LEU A 211 -10.01 -31.49 13.71
C LEU A 211 -8.60 -30.87 13.72
N PRO A 212 -7.61 -31.50 14.38
CA PRO A 212 -6.21 -31.10 14.36
C PRO A 212 -5.57 -31.19 12.97
#